data_8ad6828ca521568e22db56e79c72bce4
#
_entry.id   8ad6828ca521568e22db56e79c72bce4
#
_cell.length_a   1.000
_cell.length_b   1.000
_cell.length_c   1.000
_cell.angle_alpha   90.00
_cell.angle_beta   90.00
_cell.angle_gamma   90.00
#
_symmetry.space_group_name_H-M   'P 1'
#
loop_
_entity.id
_entity.type
_entity.pdbx_description
1 polymer ?
#
loop_
_entity_poly.entity_id
_entity_poly.type
_entity_poly.pdbx_seq_one_letter_code
_entity_poly.pdbx_strand_id
1 'polypeptide(L)'
;MKSMLLCSLLTVAGLSFLPNPKTKSLISNPNILELKLVAQLPAELPQRISSLAYDGKNIWVTIYHGRGHYAVLDRSTLDWKISDDDKHHKAIKEVAGAFESPGGVCFAKDRLWVGGSYGESFGYINTQDWTATQIFKGKYRNDPASQGYAGMAYDGDHIWIAWHWCRYNLPTSQTQLLLKIDPETGKVIGEYPLPEGTPNDVTHGLTWDGTRLWHMKDSKLSSIDPASGEVIAQYYLRQIRRASGLAWDGEALWIAEFNGKIWRLPF
;
A
#
# COMPACT_ATOMS: atom_id res chain seq x y z
N MET A 1 54.76 27.51 -36.25
CA MET A 1 53.77 26.43 -36.12
C MET A 1 52.98 26.69 -34.83
N LYS A 2 51.76 27.19 -34.95
CA LYS A 2 50.86 27.51 -33.82
C LYS A 2 49.83 26.41 -33.75
N SER A 3 49.83 25.70 -32.60
CA SER A 3 48.85 24.68 -32.27
C SER A 3 47.62 25.37 -31.70
N MET A 4 46.45 25.24 -32.36
CA MET A 4 45.18 25.69 -31.88
C MET A 4 44.56 24.57 -30.99
N LEU A 5 44.39 24.86 -29.70
CA LEU A 5 43.55 24.05 -28.80
C LEU A 5 42.07 24.35 -29.10
N LEU A 6 41.34 23.36 -29.52
CA LEU A 6 39.89 23.39 -29.62
C LEU A 6 39.30 23.12 -28.22
N CYS A 7 38.68 24.11 -27.64
CA CYS A 7 37.93 23.98 -26.39
C CYS A 7 36.50 23.59 -26.75
N SER A 8 36.09 22.34 -26.51
CA SER A 8 34.72 21.89 -26.70
C SER A 8 33.86 22.33 -25.50
N LEU A 9 32.93 23.26 -25.76
CA LEU A 9 31.89 23.63 -24.83
C LEU A 9 30.89 22.43 -24.67
N LEU A 10 30.90 21.81 -23.54
CA LEU A 10 29.79 20.95 -23.10
C LEU A 10 28.65 21.88 -22.66
N THR A 11 27.60 21.94 -23.45
CA THR A 11 26.31 22.50 -23.04
C THR A 11 25.67 21.59 -22.03
N VAL A 12 25.64 21.97 -20.77
CA VAL A 12 24.81 21.37 -19.73
C VAL A 12 23.36 21.72 -20.06
N ALA A 13 22.61 20.68 -20.51
CA ALA A 13 21.17 20.82 -20.69
C ALA A 13 20.54 21.11 -19.33
N GLY A 14 19.90 22.26 -19.22
CA GLY A 14 19.21 22.70 -18.02
C GLY A 14 18.09 21.76 -17.67
N LEU A 15 18.15 21.17 -16.49
CA LEU A 15 17.03 20.57 -15.81
C LEU A 15 15.99 21.68 -15.58
N SER A 16 14.97 21.73 -16.44
CA SER A 16 13.78 22.53 -16.19
C SER A 16 13.06 21.95 -14.98
N PHE A 17 13.10 22.64 -13.86
CA PHE A 17 12.20 22.40 -12.75
C PHE A 17 10.76 22.56 -13.27
N LEU A 18 10.05 21.44 -13.37
CA LEU A 18 8.61 21.48 -13.58
C LEU A 18 7.98 22.18 -12.37
N PRO A 19 7.07 23.13 -12.58
CA PRO A 19 6.41 23.81 -11.48
C PRO A 19 5.63 22.79 -10.66
N ASN A 20 5.85 22.84 -9.34
CA ASN A 20 5.10 22.08 -8.33
C ASN A 20 3.59 22.13 -8.66
N PRO A 21 2.89 20.99 -8.82
CA PRO A 21 1.47 21.02 -9.09
C PRO A 21 0.80 21.79 -7.96
N LYS A 22 0.07 22.85 -8.30
CA LYS A 22 -0.65 23.67 -7.34
C LYS A 22 -1.54 22.76 -6.49
N THR A 23 -1.13 22.52 -5.26
CA THR A 23 -1.92 21.83 -4.24
C THR A 23 -3.21 22.62 -4.09
N LYS A 24 -4.27 22.21 -4.77
CA LYS A 24 -5.60 22.73 -4.50
C LYS A 24 -5.94 22.25 -3.10
N SER A 25 -5.75 23.13 -2.12
CA SER A 25 -6.31 22.97 -0.79
C SER A 25 -7.84 22.91 -0.93
N LEU A 26 -8.40 21.70 -1.02
CA LEU A 26 -9.84 21.47 -0.93
C LEU A 26 -10.24 21.50 0.55
N ILE A 27 -9.98 22.65 1.20
CA ILE A 27 -10.67 23.02 2.43
C ILE A 27 -12.01 23.59 1.99
N SER A 28 -13.07 22.90 2.37
CA SER A 28 -14.49 23.21 2.18
C SER A 28 -15.14 22.70 0.88
N ASN A 29 -15.28 21.39 0.76
CA ASN A 29 -16.42 20.85 0.04
C ASN A 29 -17.47 20.44 1.11
N PRO A 30 -18.69 21.04 1.14
CA PRO A 30 -19.74 20.67 2.08
C PRO A 30 -20.28 19.23 1.88
N ASN A 31 -19.80 18.52 0.90
CA ASN A 31 -20.05 17.10 0.64
C ASN A 31 -18.95 16.17 1.17
N ILE A 32 -18.19 16.58 2.20
CA ILE A 32 -17.33 15.62 2.92
C ILE A 32 -18.25 14.66 3.63
N LEU A 33 -18.42 13.51 3.03
CA LEU A 33 -19.14 12.39 3.60
C LEU A 33 -18.50 12.06 4.94
N GLU A 34 -19.32 11.90 5.97
CA GLU A 34 -18.87 11.82 7.35
C GLU A 34 -18.01 10.59 7.59
N LEU A 35 -16.72 10.80 7.87
CA LEU A 35 -15.81 9.73 8.29
C LEU A 35 -16.30 9.16 9.64
N LYS A 36 -16.64 7.87 9.66
CA LYS A 36 -17.17 7.18 10.83
C LYS A 36 -16.22 6.12 11.34
N LEU A 37 -15.94 6.11 12.64
CA LEU A 37 -15.33 4.97 13.30
C LEU A 37 -16.39 3.86 13.36
N VAL A 38 -16.09 2.72 12.71
CA VAL A 38 -17.06 1.61 12.57
C VAL A 38 -16.64 0.36 13.33
N ALA A 39 -15.35 0.15 13.55
CA ALA A 39 -14.87 -1.02 14.29
C ALA A 39 -13.54 -0.74 15.01
N GLN A 40 -13.28 -1.55 16.03
CA GLN A 40 -11.99 -1.66 16.71
C GLN A 40 -11.58 -3.13 16.68
N LEU A 41 -10.31 -3.41 16.42
CA LEU A 41 -9.78 -4.76 16.45
C LEU A 41 -10.05 -5.40 17.82
N PRO A 42 -10.49 -6.68 17.88
CA PRO A 42 -10.72 -7.39 19.14
C PRO A 42 -9.52 -7.34 20.09
N ALA A 43 -9.77 -7.19 21.38
CA ALA A 43 -8.73 -6.90 22.37
C ALA A 43 -7.71 -8.03 22.55
N GLU A 44 -8.10 -9.27 22.23
CA GLU A 44 -7.26 -10.47 22.27
C GLU A 44 -6.20 -10.50 21.16
N LEU A 45 -6.35 -9.65 20.12
CA LEU A 45 -5.38 -9.54 19.03
C LEU A 45 -4.38 -8.41 19.28
N PRO A 46 -3.15 -8.52 18.75
CA PRO A 46 -2.22 -7.38 18.71
C PRO A 46 -2.89 -6.19 18.03
N GLN A 47 -3.00 -5.06 18.73
CA GLN A 47 -3.67 -3.85 18.26
C GLN A 47 -2.84 -3.10 17.20
N ARG A 48 -2.44 -3.80 16.11
CA ARG A 48 -1.57 -3.25 15.07
C ARG A 48 -2.00 -3.76 13.70
N ILE A 49 -2.95 -3.06 13.08
CA ILE A 49 -3.36 -3.41 11.72
C ILE A 49 -2.25 -3.01 10.74
N SER A 50 -1.88 -3.92 9.84
CA SER A 50 -0.93 -3.64 8.76
C SER A 50 -1.60 -3.28 7.44
N SER A 51 -2.72 -3.93 7.08
CA SER A 51 -3.41 -3.65 5.83
C SER A 51 -4.87 -4.13 5.85
N LEU A 52 -5.65 -3.68 4.86
CA LEU A 52 -7.01 -4.11 4.60
C LEU A 52 -7.15 -4.62 3.18
N ALA A 53 -8.08 -5.59 2.97
CA ALA A 53 -8.55 -6.00 1.65
C ALA A 53 -10.05 -6.30 1.69
N TYR A 54 -10.75 -6.13 0.56
CA TYR A 54 -12.16 -6.46 0.41
C TYR A 54 -12.32 -7.62 -0.57
N ASP A 55 -13.05 -8.67 -0.18
CA ASP A 55 -13.24 -9.90 -0.97
C ASP A 55 -14.56 -9.94 -1.75
N GLY A 56 -15.31 -8.84 -1.77
CA GLY A 56 -16.67 -8.74 -2.32
C GLY A 56 -17.75 -8.89 -1.25
N LYS A 57 -17.40 -9.32 -0.02
CA LYS A 57 -18.33 -9.49 1.09
C LYS A 57 -17.77 -8.97 2.42
N ASN A 58 -16.53 -9.28 2.72
CA ASN A 58 -15.90 -9.03 4.01
C ASN A 58 -14.66 -8.15 3.86
N ILE A 59 -14.30 -7.46 4.94
CA ILE A 59 -13.02 -6.75 5.07
C ILE A 59 -12.02 -7.66 5.78
N TRP A 60 -10.98 -8.04 5.07
CA TRP A 60 -9.85 -8.79 5.60
C TRP A 60 -8.86 -7.83 6.23
N VAL A 61 -8.38 -8.17 7.40
CA VAL A 61 -7.50 -7.35 8.22
C VAL A 61 -6.27 -8.14 8.57
N THR A 62 -5.11 -7.71 8.12
CA THR A 62 -3.83 -8.33 8.49
C THR A 62 -3.20 -7.60 9.67
N ILE A 63 -2.49 -8.36 10.51
CA ILE A 63 -1.97 -7.91 11.79
C ILE A 63 -0.45 -7.85 11.75
N TYR A 64 0.10 -6.67 12.05
CA TYR A 64 1.53 -6.43 12.08
C TYR A 64 2.18 -7.14 13.27
N HIS A 65 3.28 -7.85 13.04
CA HIS A 65 3.92 -8.75 14.01
C HIS A 65 2.99 -9.82 14.60
N GLY A 66 1.89 -10.11 13.92
CA GLY A 66 0.88 -11.09 14.35
C GLY A 66 1.22 -12.53 13.96
N ARG A 67 2.43 -12.85 13.55
CA ARG A 67 2.85 -14.20 13.15
C ARG A 67 1.94 -14.84 12.08
N GLY A 68 1.47 -14.03 11.12
CA GLY A 68 0.52 -14.44 10.10
C GLY A 68 -0.94 -14.39 10.54
N HIS A 69 -1.25 -13.88 11.74
CA HIS A 69 -2.63 -13.67 12.17
C HIS A 69 -3.36 -12.68 11.29
N TYR A 70 -4.61 -12.96 11.04
CA TYR A 70 -5.55 -12.07 10.38
C TYR A 70 -6.91 -12.16 11.07
N ALA A 71 -7.75 -11.18 10.80
CA ALA A 71 -9.15 -11.18 11.18
C ALA A 71 -10.02 -10.80 9.99
N VAL A 72 -11.26 -11.21 10.00
CA VAL A 72 -12.24 -10.89 8.97
C VAL A 72 -13.40 -10.18 9.63
N LEU A 73 -13.71 -8.98 9.15
CA LEU A 73 -14.84 -8.18 9.56
C LEU A 73 -15.97 -8.34 8.53
N ASP A 74 -17.12 -8.85 8.94
CA ASP A 74 -18.30 -8.84 8.09
C ASP A 74 -18.73 -7.39 7.83
N ARG A 75 -18.77 -6.99 6.56
CA ARG A 75 -19.08 -5.61 6.17
C ARG A 75 -20.48 -5.15 6.60
N SER A 76 -21.43 -6.05 6.63
CA SER A 76 -22.83 -5.74 6.88
C SER A 76 -23.21 -5.73 8.35
N THR A 77 -22.67 -6.67 9.13
CA THR A 77 -22.99 -6.82 10.56
C THR A 77 -21.94 -6.22 11.48
N LEU A 78 -20.73 -5.99 10.98
CA LEU A 78 -19.54 -5.57 11.73
C LEU A 78 -19.08 -6.62 12.77
N ASP A 79 -19.45 -7.88 12.55
CA ASP A 79 -19.00 -9.00 13.38
C ASP A 79 -17.60 -9.46 12.97
N TRP A 80 -16.79 -9.80 13.96
CA TRP A 80 -15.44 -10.30 13.75
C TRP A 80 -15.39 -11.82 13.67
N LYS A 81 -14.57 -12.33 12.74
CA LYS A 81 -14.08 -13.70 12.71
C LYS A 81 -12.58 -13.68 12.80
N ILE A 82 -12.03 -14.20 13.87
CA ILE A 82 -10.59 -14.28 14.10
C ILE A 82 -10.10 -15.63 13.60
N SER A 83 -9.00 -15.62 12.85
CA SER A 83 -8.35 -16.87 12.45
C SER A 83 -7.45 -17.36 13.58
N ASP A 84 -7.68 -18.60 13.98
CA ASP A 84 -6.86 -19.39 14.92
C ASP A 84 -6.28 -20.66 14.27
N ASP A 85 -6.46 -20.82 12.95
CA ASP A 85 -6.01 -21.98 12.19
C ASP A 85 -4.53 -21.84 11.79
N ASP A 86 -3.69 -22.76 12.29
CA ASP A 86 -2.26 -22.79 12.00
C ASP A 86 -1.94 -22.91 10.51
N LYS A 87 -2.79 -23.56 9.71
CA LYS A 87 -2.62 -23.68 8.27
C LYS A 87 -2.74 -22.32 7.59
N HIS A 88 -3.68 -21.49 8.02
CA HIS A 88 -3.88 -20.13 7.52
C HIS A 88 -2.69 -19.24 7.86
N HIS A 89 -2.26 -19.29 9.12
CA HIS A 89 -1.08 -18.54 9.58
C HIS A 89 0.17 -18.95 8.82
N LYS A 90 0.37 -20.25 8.60
CA LYS A 90 1.50 -20.76 7.83
C LYS A 90 1.50 -20.26 6.39
N ALA A 91 0.36 -20.27 5.71
CA ALA A 91 0.23 -19.80 4.34
C ALA A 91 0.57 -18.31 4.21
N ILE A 92 0.09 -17.47 5.12
CA ILE A 92 0.41 -16.04 5.15
C ILE A 92 1.92 -15.81 5.38
N LYS A 93 2.52 -16.51 6.33
CA LYS A 93 3.95 -16.45 6.62
C LYS A 93 4.80 -16.86 5.42
N GLU A 94 4.41 -17.93 4.74
CA GLU A 94 5.11 -18.44 3.56
C GLU A 94 5.21 -17.38 2.47
N VAL A 95 4.15 -16.62 2.23
CA VAL A 95 4.14 -15.54 1.25
C VAL A 95 4.82 -14.28 1.78
N ALA A 96 4.55 -13.89 3.03
CA ALA A 96 5.08 -12.66 3.63
C ALA A 96 6.61 -12.69 3.89
N GLY A 97 7.22 -13.90 3.91
CA GLY A 97 8.66 -14.07 4.05
C GLY A 97 9.15 -14.09 5.50
N ALA A 98 10.46 -13.94 5.67
CA ALA A 98 11.21 -14.26 6.89
C ALA A 98 10.73 -13.54 8.17
N PHE A 99 10.14 -12.36 8.07
CA PHE A 99 9.65 -11.61 9.23
C PHE A 99 8.20 -11.94 9.60
N GLU A 100 7.55 -12.86 8.87
CA GLU A 100 6.21 -13.36 9.17
C GLU A 100 5.16 -12.24 9.36
N SER A 101 5.40 -11.07 8.79
CA SER A 101 4.57 -9.88 8.98
C SER A 101 4.03 -9.41 7.64
N PRO A 102 2.73 -9.62 7.37
CA PRO A 102 2.11 -9.09 6.16
C PRO A 102 2.12 -7.57 6.21
N GLY A 103 2.58 -6.95 5.14
CA GLY A 103 2.58 -5.50 4.97
C GLY A 103 1.35 -5.02 4.22
N GLY A 104 1.24 -5.45 2.95
CA GLY A 104 0.11 -5.13 2.08
C GLY A 104 -0.71 -6.35 1.75
N VAL A 105 -2.02 -6.17 1.55
CA VAL A 105 -2.91 -7.20 1.03
C VAL A 105 -3.91 -6.61 0.05
N CYS A 106 -4.33 -7.41 -0.95
CA CYS A 106 -5.50 -7.13 -1.79
C CYS A 106 -6.11 -8.44 -2.30
N PHE A 107 -7.37 -8.39 -2.73
CA PHE A 107 -7.97 -9.48 -3.47
C PHE A 107 -7.84 -9.26 -4.98
N ALA A 108 -7.41 -10.29 -5.69
CA ALA A 108 -7.36 -10.32 -7.14
C ALA A 108 -7.66 -11.75 -7.63
N LYS A 109 -8.65 -11.89 -8.52
CA LYS A 109 -9.03 -13.19 -9.11
C LYS A 109 -9.28 -14.28 -8.04
N ASP A 110 -10.07 -13.95 -7.03
CA ASP A 110 -10.43 -14.84 -5.89
C ASP A 110 -9.23 -15.34 -5.03
N ARG A 111 -8.11 -14.63 -5.09
CA ARG A 111 -6.91 -14.92 -4.32
C ARG A 111 -6.57 -13.76 -3.41
N LEU A 112 -6.12 -14.05 -2.20
CA LEU A 112 -5.55 -13.06 -1.31
C LEU A 112 -4.08 -12.85 -1.65
N TRP A 113 -3.75 -11.71 -2.22
CA TRP A 113 -2.36 -11.29 -2.45
C TRP A 113 -1.79 -10.70 -1.17
N VAL A 114 -0.55 -11.06 -0.88
CA VAL A 114 0.14 -10.67 0.35
C VAL A 114 1.56 -10.23 0.01
N GLY A 115 1.99 -9.11 0.56
CA GLY A 115 3.37 -8.64 0.54
C GLY A 115 3.95 -8.55 1.95
N GLY A 116 5.23 -8.86 2.12
CA GLY A 116 5.89 -8.78 3.43
C GLY A 116 6.26 -7.36 3.84
N SER A 117 6.03 -6.96 5.09
CA SER A 117 6.34 -5.61 5.62
C SER A 117 7.83 -5.26 5.58
N TYR A 118 8.66 -6.22 5.92
CA TYR A 118 10.12 -6.18 5.81
C TYR A 118 10.58 -7.29 4.87
N GLY A 119 9.62 -7.77 4.08
CA GLY A 119 9.76 -8.98 3.32
C GLY A 119 10.52 -8.74 2.04
N GLU A 120 11.05 -9.83 1.61
CA GLU A 120 11.73 -9.98 0.35
C GLU A 120 10.82 -10.74 -0.62
N SER A 121 9.50 -10.79 -0.32
CA SER A 121 8.57 -11.60 -1.11
C SER A 121 7.17 -11.02 -1.16
N PHE A 122 6.49 -11.32 -2.23
CA PHE A 122 5.05 -11.21 -2.36
C PHE A 122 4.51 -12.37 -3.21
N GLY A 123 3.23 -12.61 -3.09
CA GLY A 123 2.53 -13.65 -3.82
C GLY A 123 1.08 -13.72 -3.42
N TYR A 124 0.45 -14.86 -3.58
CA TYR A 124 -0.95 -15.03 -3.24
C TYR A 124 -1.25 -16.32 -2.50
N ILE A 125 -2.39 -16.33 -1.88
CA ILE A 125 -2.98 -17.47 -1.17
C ILE A 125 -4.34 -17.76 -1.80
N ASN A 126 -4.59 -19.01 -2.15
CA ASN A 126 -5.93 -19.48 -2.47
C ASN A 126 -6.70 -19.65 -1.14
N THR A 127 -7.73 -18.84 -0.93
CA THR A 127 -8.49 -18.84 0.34
C THR A 127 -9.44 -20.02 0.49
N GLN A 128 -9.63 -20.86 -0.54
CA GLN A 128 -10.44 -22.08 -0.45
C GLN A 128 -9.68 -23.23 0.20
N ASP A 129 -8.41 -23.40 -0.14
CA ASP A 129 -7.58 -24.52 0.33
C ASP A 129 -6.34 -24.06 1.12
N TRP A 130 -6.08 -22.75 1.18
CA TRP A 130 -4.95 -22.11 1.85
C TRP A 130 -3.59 -22.51 1.30
N THR A 131 -3.54 -22.87 0.03
CA THR A 131 -2.27 -23.04 -0.67
C THR A 131 -1.63 -21.69 -0.94
N ALA A 132 -0.34 -21.58 -0.64
CA ALA A 132 0.46 -20.38 -0.85
C ALA A 132 1.28 -20.49 -2.14
N THR A 133 1.40 -19.40 -2.88
CA THR A 133 2.25 -19.29 -4.08
C THR A 133 3.05 -18.01 -4.02
N GLN A 134 4.37 -18.14 -3.92
CA GLN A 134 5.26 -16.98 -4.04
C GLN A 134 5.49 -16.65 -5.51
N ILE A 135 5.18 -15.42 -5.91
CA ILE A 135 5.41 -14.91 -7.26
C ILE A 135 6.77 -14.23 -7.35
N PHE A 136 7.17 -13.51 -6.32
CA PHE A 136 8.47 -12.87 -6.23
C PHE A 136 9.14 -13.21 -4.91
N LYS A 137 10.42 -13.56 -4.99
CA LYS A 137 11.29 -13.82 -3.84
C LYS A 137 12.60 -13.06 -4.02
N GLY A 138 12.92 -12.20 -3.06
CA GLY A 138 14.11 -11.38 -3.07
C GLY A 138 13.81 -9.91 -2.89
N LYS A 139 14.86 -9.12 -2.76
CA LYS A 139 14.76 -7.67 -2.63
C LYS A 139 14.55 -7.02 -3.99
N TYR A 140 13.60 -6.09 -4.07
CA TYR A 140 13.37 -5.33 -5.29
C TYR A 140 14.62 -4.50 -5.67
N ARG A 141 15.25 -3.85 -4.70
CA ARG A 141 16.56 -3.21 -4.86
C ARG A 141 17.64 -4.14 -4.26
N ASN A 142 18.72 -4.37 -4.99
CA ASN A 142 19.86 -5.15 -4.48
C ASN A 142 20.66 -4.33 -3.47
N ASP A 143 20.17 -4.29 -2.24
CA ASP A 143 20.68 -3.47 -1.15
C ASP A 143 20.43 -4.16 0.20
N PRO A 144 21.39 -4.07 1.17
CA PRO A 144 21.23 -4.68 2.48
C PRO A 144 20.14 -4.00 3.36
N ALA A 145 19.77 -2.75 3.06
CA ALA A 145 18.74 -2.06 3.83
C ALA A 145 17.37 -2.75 3.71
N SER A 146 16.57 -2.62 4.76
CA SER A 146 15.23 -3.19 4.79
C SER A 146 14.33 -2.58 3.72
N GLN A 147 13.55 -3.41 3.06
CA GLN A 147 12.57 -3.06 2.04
C GLN A 147 11.25 -3.74 2.39
N GLY A 148 10.15 -3.24 1.90
CA GLY A 148 8.87 -3.89 2.15
C GLY A 148 7.75 -3.47 1.20
N TYR A 149 6.72 -4.30 1.17
CA TYR A 149 5.52 -4.16 0.36
C TYR A 149 4.36 -3.81 1.30
N ALA A 150 4.08 -2.50 1.45
CA ALA A 150 3.20 -2.03 2.51
C ALA A 150 1.71 -2.07 2.13
N GLY A 151 1.26 -1.31 1.15
CA GLY A 151 -0.12 -1.34 0.66
C GLY A 151 -0.20 -2.05 -0.68
N MET A 152 -1.31 -2.75 -0.95
CA MET A 152 -1.53 -3.43 -2.23
C MET A 152 -2.93 -3.15 -2.76
N ALA A 153 -3.06 -3.08 -4.11
CA ALA A 153 -4.33 -2.94 -4.82
C ALA A 153 -4.31 -3.74 -6.12
N TYR A 154 -5.48 -4.08 -6.64
CA TYR A 154 -5.65 -4.72 -7.94
C TYR A 154 -6.58 -3.89 -8.82
N ASP A 155 -6.12 -3.49 -10.02
CA ASP A 155 -6.86 -2.63 -10.94
C ASP A 155 -7.72 -3.39 -11.97
N GLY A 156 -7.77 -4.72 -11.88
CA GLY A 156 -8.40 -5.61 -12.84
C GLY A 156 -7.38 -6.38 -13.69
N ASP A 157 -6.20 -5.79 -13.94
CA ASP A 157 -5.14 -6.36 -14.76
C ASP A 157 -3.80 -6.50 -14.01
N HIS A 158 -3.48 -5.55 -13.12
CA HIS A 158 -2.18 -5.43 -12.48
C HIS A 158 -2.28 -5.34 -10.96
N ILE A 159 -1.26 -5.81 -10.28
CA ILE A 159 -1.08 -5.56 -8.84
C ILE A 159 -0.28 -4.26 -8.68
N TRP A 160 -0.79 -3.38 -7.84
CA TRP A 160 -0.12 -2.15 -7.43
C TRP A 160 0.37 -2.30 -6.01
N ILE A 161 1.60 -1.87 -5.73
CA ILE A 161 2.24 -2.03 -4.42
C ILE A 161 2.85 -0.70 -3.99
N ALA A 162 2.48 -0.24 -2.80
CA ALA A 162 3.21 0.80 -2.11
C ALA A 162 4.47 0.20 -1.49
N TRP A 163 5.59 0.38 -2.16
CA TRP A 163 6.88 -0.14 -1.75
C TRP A 163 7.69 0.90 -0.98
N HIS A 164 8.43 0.47 0.03
CA HIS A 164 9.34 1.31 0.79
C HIS A 164 10.73 0.69 0.93
N TRP A 165 11.72 1.58 1.08
CA TRP A 165 13.11 1.23 1.26
C TRP A 165 13.72 2.07 2.40
N CYS A 166 14.23 1.44 3.44
CA CYS A 166 14.76 2.12 4.63
C CYS A 166 16.17 2.68 4.38
N ARG A 167 16.25 3.66 3.50
CA ARG A 167 17.47 4.43 3.21
C ARG A 167 17.29 5.88 3.64
N TYR A 168 17.76 6.19 4.84
CA TYR A 168 17.59 7.49 5.50
C TYR A 168 18.35 8.65 4.85
N ASN A 169 19.34 8.35 4.02
CA ASN A 169 20.16 9.34 3.31
C ASN A 169 19.68 9.66 1.89
N LEU A 170 18.57 9.06 1.47
CA LEU A 170 17.96 9.29 0.16
C LEU A 170 16.63 10.04 0.27
N PRO A 171 16.25 10.83 -0.76
CA PRO A 171 14.93 11.44 -0.82
C PRO A 171 13.79 10.41 -0.79
N THR A 172 12.64 10.77 -0.22
CA THR A 172 11.46 9.89 -0.17
C THR A 172 10.96 9.46 -1.54
N SER A 173 11.09 10.33 -2.55
CA SER A 173 10.78 10.00 -3.95
C SER A 173 11.61 8.85 -4.54
N GLN A 174 12.71 8.47 -3.90
CA GLN A 174 13.54 7.32 -4.30
C GLN A 174 13.33 6.11 -3.39
N THR A 175 12.78 6.31 -2.19
CA THR A 175 12.65 5.28 -1.16
C THR A 175 11.21 4.86 -0.91
N GLN A 176 10.24 5.55 -1.50
CA GLN A 176 8.83 5.24 -1.42
C GLN A 176 8.24 5.31 -2.83
N LEU A 177 7.96 4.14 -3.39
CA LEU A 177 7.50 3.99 -4.77
C LEU A 177 6.16 3.27 -4.83
N LEU A 178 5.36 3.67 -5.79
CA LEU A 178 4.21 2.91 -6.26
C LEU A 178 4.71 2.04 -7.41
N LEU A 179 4.72 0.73 -7.20
CA LEU A 179 5.14 -0.25 -8.19
C LEU A 179 3.92 -0.84 -8.88
N LYS A 180 3.95 -0.89 -10.19
CA LYS A 180 3.00 -1.62 -11.03
C LYS A 180 3.59 -2.97 -11.39
N ILE A 181 2.88 -4.05 -11.06
CA ILE A 181 3.37 -5.42 -11.15
C ILE A 181 2.50 -6.22 -12.12
N ASP A 182 3.13 -6.95 -13.02
CA ASP A 182 2.48 -8.02 -13.78
C ASP A 182 2.20 -9.20 -12.83
N PRO A 183 0.93 -9.58 -12.57
CA PRO A 183 0.59 -10.60 -11.59
C PRO A 183 1.01 -12.02 -11.98
N GLU A 184 1.24 -12.28 -13.28
CA GLU A 184 1.62 -13.61 -13.74
C GLU A 184 3.13 -13.86 -13.61
N THR A 185 3.92 -12.82 -13.79
CA THR A 185 5.40 -12.93 -13.81
C THR A 185 6.07 -12.34 -12.58
N GLY A 186 5.36 -11.53 -11.78
CA GLY A 186 5.92 -10.78 -10.68
C GLY A 186 6.84 -9.62 -11.09
N LYS A 187 6.93 -9.33 -12.40
CA LYS A 187 7.80 -8.26 -12.88
C LYS A 187 7.22 -6.88 -12.61
N VAL A 188 8.09 -5.97 -12.18
CA VAL A 188 7.77 -4.55 -12.15
C VAL A 188 7.75 -4.01 -13.57
N ILE A 189 6.61 -3.47 -13.99
CA ILE A 189 6.37 -2.89 -15.32
C ILE A 189 6.16 -1.38 -15.27
N GLY A 190 6.11 -0.79 -14.07
CA GLY A 190 6.04 0.65 -13.86
C GLY A 190 6.48 1.03 -12.46
N GLU A 191 7.16 2.17 -12.32
CA GLU A 191 7.61 2.77 -11.06
C GLU A 191 7.17 4.23 -11.04
N TYR A 192 6.51 4.64 -9.97
CA TYR A 192 6.04 6.01 -9.77
C TYR A 192 6.38 6.46 -8.36
N PRO A 193 6.72 7.73 -8.13
CA PRO A 193 6.87 8.24 -6.77
C PRO A 193 5.56 8.14 -5.99
N LEU A 194 5.60 7.64 -4.76
CA LEU A 194 4.46 7.79 -3.85
C LEU A 194 4.29 9.25 -3.44
N PRO A 195 3.04 9.70 -3.19
CA PRO A 195 2.80 11.02 -2.61
C PRO A 195 3.61 11.20 -1.33
N GLU A 196 4.21 12.38 -1.17
CA GLU A 196 5.06 12.69 -0.01
C GLU A 196 4.37 12.37 1.31
N GLY A 197 5.11 11.72 2.19
CA GLY A 197 4.71 11.36 3.55
C GLY A 197 5.90 11.48 4.49
N THR A 198 5.71 11.08 5.75
CA THR A 198 6.78 11.05 6.73
C THR A 198 7.90 10.10 6.27
N PRO A 199 9.16 10.52 6.19
CA PRO A 199 10.26 9.63 5.88
C PRO A 199 10.27 8.44 6.86
N ASN A 200 10.58 7.24 6.33
CA ASN A 200 10.77 6.02 7.11
C ASN A 200 9.51 5.44 7.80
N ASP A 201 8.33 5.98 7.57
CA ASP A 201 7.12 5.28 7.95
C ASP A 201 6.79 4.22 6.91
N VAL A 202 6.69 2.98 7.35
CA VAL A 202 6.43 1.79 6.52
C VAL A 202 4.94 1.49 6.39
N THR A 203 4.07 2.32 6.97
CA THR A 203 2.63 2.12 6.91
C THR A 203 2.03 2.88 5.74
N HIS A 204 1.40 2.15 4.83
CA HIS A 204 0.72 2.70 3.67
C HIS A 204 -0.59 1.95 3.43
N GLY A 205 -1.69 2.67 3.25
CA GLY A 205 -2.90 2.11 2.68
C GLY A 205 -2.92 2.32 1.17
N LEU A 206 -3.36 1.30 0.42
CA LEU A 206 -3.55 1.39 -1.03
C LEU A 206 -4.78 0.59 -1.42
N THR A 207 -5.62 1.15 -2.31
CA THR A 207 -6.76 0.44 -2.89
C THR A 207 -7.13 1.02 -4.25
N TRP A 208 -8.00 0.32 -4.98
CA TRP A 208 -8.53 0.68 -6.30
C TRP A 208 -10.05 0.86 -6.24
N ASP A 209 -10.59 1.97 -6.76
CA ASP A 209 -12.03 2.26 -6.74
C ASP A 209 -12.77 1.92 -8.05
N GLY A 210 -12.08 1.29 -8.99
CA GLY A 210 -12.58 1.03 -10.34
C GLY A 210 -12.12 2.06 -11.38
N THR A 211 -11.55 3.20 -10.93
CA THR A 211 -11.16 4.30 -11.81
C THR A 211 -9.78 4.85 -11.47
N ARG A 212 -9.44 4.92 -10.18
CA ARG A 212 -8.19 5.50 -9.68
C ARG A 212 -7.67 4.74 -8.48
N LEU A 213 -6.39 4.89 -8.23
CA LEU A 213 -5.77 4.40 -7.00
C LEU A 213 -5.98 5.41 -5.87
N TRP A 214 -6.27 4.89 -4.69
CA TRP A 214 -6.30 5.65 -3.45
C TRP A 214 -5.15 5.21 -2.57
N HIS A 215 -4.33 6.17 -2.18
CA HIS A 215 -3.21 5.96 -1.28
C HIS A 215 -3.40 6.78 -0.02
N MET A 216 -3.20 6.18 1.12
CA MET A 216 -3.23 6.88 2.39
C MET A 216 -1.98 6.64 3.20
N LYS A 217 -1.42 7.73 3.70
CA LYS A 217 -0.30 7.75 4.64
C LYS A 217 -0.56 8.81 5.70
N ASP A 218 -0.38 8.44 6.97
CA ASP A 218 -0.74 9.29 8.10
C ASP A 218 -2.21 9.75 8.00
N SER A 219 -2.45 11.05 7.96
CA SER A 219 -3.78 11.65 7.77
C SER A 219 -4.05 12.08 6.31
N LYS A 220 -3.14 11.83 5.39
CA LYS A 220 -3.20 12.28 4.00
C LYS A 220 -3.74 11.18 3.10
N LEU A 221 -4.91 11.40 2.51
CA LEU A 221 -5.52 10.56 1.49
C LEU A 221 -5.30 11.19 0.12
N SER A 222 -4.70 10.44 -0.80
CA SER A 222 -4.40 10.90 -2.17
C SER A 222 -5.10 10.02 -3.18
N SER A 223 -5.72 10.60 -4.20
CA SER A 223 -6.14 9.87 -5.40
C SER A 223 -5.07 10.02 -6.48
N ILE A 224 -4.77 8.91 -7.17
CA ILE A 224 -3.67 8.79 -8.12
C ILE A 224 -4.21 8.27 -9.45
N ASP A 225 -3.78 8.89 -10.55
CA ASP A 225 -4.04 8.39 -11.90
C ASP A 225 -3.16 7.15 -12.17
N PRO A 226 -3.74 5.98 -12.48
CA PRO A 226 -2.97 4.76 -12.73
C PRO A 226 -2.18 4.80 -14.04
N ALA A 227 -2.51 5.69 -14.97
CA ALA A 227 -1.80 5.81 -16.24
C ALA A 227 -0.50 6.61 -16.10
N SER A 228 -0.51 7.68 -15.32
CA SER A 228 0.63 8.59 -15.14
C SER A 228 1.34 8.46 -13.79
N GLY A 229 0.68 7.89 -12.77
CA GLY A 229 1.15 7.91 -11.39
C GLY A 229 1.01 9.28 -10.71
N GLU A 230 0.37 10.25 -11.38
CA GLU A 230 0.21 11.59 -10.83
C GLU A 230 -0.90 11.68 -9.80
N VAL A 231 -0.70 12.54 -8.80
CA VAL A 231 -1.71 12.84 -7.78
C VAL A 231 -2.77 13.75 -8.37
N ILE A 232 -4.01 13.25 -8.47
CA ILE A 232 -5.18 14.00 -8.96
C ILE A 232 -5.72 14.92 -7.87
N ALA A 233 -5.84 14.42 -6.64
CA ALA A 233 -6.35 15.16 -5.49
C ALA A 233 -5.78 14.65 -4.17
N GLN A 234 -5.76 15.52 -3.16
CA GLN A 234 -5.34 15.18 -1.79
C GLN A 234 -6.35 15.73 -0.78
N TYR A 235 -6.58 14.93 0.26
CA TYR A 235 -7.51 15.23 1.36
C TYR A 235 -6.81 14.98 2.69
N TYR A 236 -7.12 15.81 3.70
CA TYR A 236 -6.64 15.61 5.06
C TYR A 236 -7.77 15.12 5.96
N LEU A 237 -7.63 13.90 6.46
CA LEU A 237 -8.57 13.27 7.39
C LEU A 237 -8.02 13.42 8.81
N ARG A 238 -8.30 14.56 9.44
CA ARG A 238 -7.71 14.97 10.75
C ARG A 238 -7.97 13.99 11.89
N GLN A 239 -9.03 13.19 11.80
CA GLN A 239 -9.38 12.16 12.78
C GLN A 239 -8.42 10.97 12.75
N ILE A 240 -7.75 10.74 11.60
CA ILE A 240 -6.81 9.65 11.39
C ILE A 240 -5.39 10.16 11.62
N ARG A 241 -4.61 9.44 12.41
CA ARG A 241 -3.23 9.82 12.72
C ARG A 241 -2.19 9.00 11.98
N ARG A 242 -2.40 7.69 11.90
CA ARG A 242 -1.46 6.75 11.29
C ARG A 242 -2.24 5.67 10.54
N ALA A 243 -2.63 5.98 9.31
CA ALA A 243 -3.27 5.01 8.45
C ALA A 243 -2.28 3.90 8.07
N SER A 244 -2.78 2.66 8.02
CA SER A 244 -2.00 1.48 7.69
C SER A 244 -2.64 0.60 6.62
N GLY A 245 -3.93 0.77 6.34
CA GLY A 245 -4.64 -0.01 5.34
C GLY A 245 -5.78 0.74 4.71
N LEU A 246 -6.04 0.45 3.42
CA LEU A 246 -7.22 0.88 2.69
C LEU A 246 -7.88 -0.30 1.99
N ALA A 247 -9.22 -0.29 1.93
CA ALA A 247 -10.00 -1.14 1.06
C ALA A 247 -11.17 -0.36 0.48
N TRP A 248 -11.57 -0.66 -0.75
CA TRP A 248 -12.75 -0.12 -1.41
C TRP A 248 -13.81 -1.20 -1.52
N ASP A 249 -15.03 -0.93 -1.08
CA ASP A 249 -16.14 -1.90 -1.05
C ASP A 249 -17.18 -1.69 -2.15
N GLY A 250 -16.92 -0.79 -3.10
CA GLY A 250 -17.86 -0.36 -4.14
C GLY A 250 -18.67 0.89 -3.76
N GLU A 251 -18.70 1.28 -2.48
CA GLU A 251 -19.49 2.39 -1.95
C GLU A 251 -18.68 3.33 -1.06
N ALA A 252 -17.67 2.80 -0.38
CA ALA A 252 -16.91 3.53 0.62
C ALA A 252 -15.45 3.07 0.69
N LEU A 253 -14.59 3.96 1.12
CA LEU A 253 -13.25 3.62 1.60
C LEU A 253 -13.31 3.16 3.05
N TRP A 254 -12.76 1.98 3.31
CA TRP A 254 -12.43 1.47 4.63
C TRP A 254 -10.98 1.81 4.92
N ILE A 255 -10.74 2.42 6.06
CA ILE A 255 -9.44 2.95 6.44
C ILE A 255 -9.05 2.37 7.78
N ALA A 256 -7.93 1.63 7.82
CA ALA A 256 -7.36 1.17 9.07
C ALA A 256 -6.34 2.16 9.61
N GLU A 257 -6.33 2.34 10.92
CA GLU A 257 -5.21 2.90 11.66
C GLU A 257 -4.37 1.79 12.30
N PHE A 258 -3.08 2.05 12.41
CA PHE A 258 -2.13 1.12 13.04
C PHE A 258 -2.49 0.74 14.48
N ASN A 259 -3.31 1.52 15.18
CA ASN A 259 -3.79 1.29 16.54
C ASN A 259 -5.05 0.41 16.64
N GLY A 260 -5.42 -0.27 15.55
CA GLY A 260 -6.55 -1.21 15.53
C GLY A 260 -7.90 -0.59 15.18
N LYS A 261 -8.01 0.70 14.94
CA LYS A 261 -9.26 1.36 14.55
C LYS A 261 -9.54 1.18 13.06
N ILE A 262 -10.81 1.01 12.73
CA ILE A 262 -11.30 0.96 11.34
C ILE A 262 -12.38 2.02 11.16
N TRP A 263 -12.18 2.83 10.15
CA TRP A 263 -13.05 3.93 9.75
C TRP A 263 -13.70 3.63 8.41
N ARG A 264 -14.87 4.18 8.18
CA ARG A 264 -15.57 4.13 6.90
C ARG A 264 -15.83 5.55 6.39
N LEU A 265 -15.42 5.81 5.15
CA LEU A 265 -15.62 7.06 4.43
C LEU A 265 -16.47 6.74 3.19
N PRO A 266 -17.77 7.01 3.19
CA PRO A 266 -18.62 6.85 2.00
C PRO A 266 -18.27 7.91 0.94
N PHE A 267 -18.49 7.58 -0.33
CA PHE A 267 -18.26 8.46 -1.50
C PHE A 267 -19.53 8.62 -2.30
#